data_29ae1581d9f2ec6eb69c6b4791204f8b
#
_entry.id   29ae1581d9f2ec6eb69c6b4791204f8b
#
_cell.length_a   1.000
_cell.length_b   1.000
_cell.length_c   1.000
_cell.angle_alpha   90.00
_cell.angle_beta   90.00
_cell.angle_gamma   90.00
#
_symmetry.space_group_name_H-M   'P 1'
#
loop_
_entity.id
_entity.type
_entity.pdbx_description
1 polymer ?
#
loop_
_entity_poly.entity_id
_entity_poly.type
_entity_poly.pdbx_seq_one_letter_code
_entity_poly.pdbx_strand_id
1 'polypeptide(L)'
;MAKKRSHGEGTLSRKANGRWEIQIMDGFKSDGRRNIRSFSGKTQKEAKEKRDEYLRKKAAGILTGHDMRFEEWADIWYEHHKDNVTATTQEGYKYTLRILKDHFGRRKLAEIKTMDVEQFLRKLRKDGRASSYIAQCRGMLHQIMNKAVANDFLMKNPVAFAEKMRKQPPKEKEAFTADEMRILFRELPDDRIGWSIRLLLATGIRTQELLGLEPRHIAQDGSSINIAQALVRVKGSVAIGTHKSFDSYRTIPIPEMVRYC
;
A
#
# COMPACT_ATOMS: atom_id res chain seq x y z
N MET A 1 35.40 -46.74 17.05
CA MET A 1 35.69 -45.30 16.67
C MET A 1 34.40 -44.63 16.30
N ALA A 2 34.02 -43.54 16.97
CA ALA A 2 32.80 -42.77 16.65
C ALA A 2 32.97 -42.05 15.29
N LYS A 3 32.08 -42.31 14.35
CA LYS A 3 32.10 -41.73 13.01
C LYS A 3 31.95 -40.18 13.13
N LYS A 4 32.95 -39.45 12.63
CA LYS A 4 32.93 -37.98 12.63
C LYS A 4 31.70 -37.52 11.85
N ARG A 5 30.81 -36.71 12.46
CA ARG A 5 29.59 -36.21 11.84
C ARG A 5 29.96 -35.21 10.77
N SER A 6 29.24 -35.22 9.65
CA SER A 6 29.47 -34.26 8.58
C SER A 6 28.93 -32.87 8.97
N HIS A 7 29.55 -31.80 8.40
CA HIS A 7 29.13 -30.42 8.67
C HIS A 7 27.67 -30.24 8.18
N GLY A 8 26.76 -29.80 9.07
CA GLY A 8 25.33 -29.52 8.72
C GLY A 8 24.33 -30.57 9.19
N GLU A 9 24.75 -31.76 9.68
CA GLU A 9 23.81 -32.81 10.15
C GLU A 9 23.02 -32.45 11.42
N GLY A 10 23.47 -31.46 12.19
CA GLY A 10 22.87 -31.04 13.44
C GLY A 10 23.14 -32.01 14.61
N THR A 11 22.65 -31.64 15.79
CA THR A 11 22.80 -32.42 17.01
C THR A 11 21.51 -33.17 17.31
N LEU A 12 21.54 -34.51 17.30
CA LEU A 12 20.41 -35.35 17.64
C LEU A 12 20.49 -35.72 19.14
N SER A 13 19.43 -35.46 19.89
CA SER A 13 19.29 -35.80 21.31
C SER A 13 17.92 -36.38 21.61
N ARG A 14 17.81 -37.19 22.69
CA ARG A 14 16.54 -37.63 23.20
C ARG A 14 16.17 -36.82 24.43
N LYS A 15 15.00 -36.19 24.40
CA LYS A 15 14.49 -35.35 25.49
C LYS A 15 13.93 -36.23 26.63
N ALA A 16 13.82 -35.65 27.83
CA ALA A 16 13.26 -36.35 29.00
C ALA A 16 11.81 -36.83 28.77
N ASN A 17 11.05 -36.19 27.89
CA ASN A 17 9.69 -36.58 27.46
C ASN A 17 9.68 -37.74 26.44
N GLY A 18 10.82 -38.39 26.19
CA GLY A 18 10.97 -39.53 25.29
C GLY A 18 11.03 -39.16 23.79
N ARG A 19 10.83 -37.91 23.39
CA ARG A 19 10.89 -37.49 21.99
C ARG A 19 12.32 -37.25 21.52
N TRP A 20 12.55 -37.48 20.24
CA TRP A 20 13.80 -37.18 19.57
C TRP A 20 13.81 -35.76 19.05
N GLU A 21 14.90 -35.07 19.24
CA GLU A 21 15.09 -33.69 18.76
C GLU A 21 16.41 -33.56 18.00
N ILE A 22 16.35 -32.94 16.84
CA ILE A 22 17.52 -32.52 16.05
C ILE A 22 17.59 -31.00 16.08
N GLN A 23 18.76 -30.49 16.45
CA GLN A 23 19.06 -29.07 16.42
C GLN A 23 20.06 -28.77 15.31
N ILE A 24 19.76 -27.79 14.46
CA ILE A 24 20.67 -27.28 13.43
C ILE A 24 20.95 -25.79 13.67
N MET A 25 22.11 -25.34 13.24
CA MET A 25 22.42 -23.91 13.18
C MET A 25 21.81 -23.33 11.91
N ASP A 26 20.95 -22.34 12.05
CA ASP A 26 20.20 -21.71 10.96
C ASP A 26 20.57 -20.22 10.80
N GLY A 27 21.88 -19.94 10.73
CA GLY A 27 22.42 -18.59 10.61
C GLY A 27 22.55 -17.85 11.95
N PHE A 28 22.47 -16.52 11.90
CA PHE A 28 22.57 -15.64 13.06
C PHE A 28 21.31 -14.79 13.16
N LYS A 29 20.91 -14.44 14.38
CA LYS A 29 19.86 -13.45 14.66
C LYS A 29 20.39 -12.02 14.42
N SER A 30 19.49 -11.03 14.38
CA SER A 30 19.86 -9.61 14.24
C SER A 30 20.77 -9.09 15.38
N ASP A 31 20.75 -9.75 16.54
CA ASP A 31 21.61 -9.47 17.70
C ASP A 31 22.99 -10.19 17.66
N GLY A 32 23.33 -10.83 16.54
CA GLY A 32 24.58 -11.57 16.34
C GLY A 32 24.64 -12.95 17.00
N ARG A 33 23.61 -13.39 17.73
CA ARG A 33 23.53 -14.71 18.36
C ARG A 33 23.21 -15.79 17.34
N ARG A 34 23.68 -17.01 17.60
CA ARG A 34 23.37 -18.18 16.75
C ARG A 34 21.86 -18.44 16.73
N ASN A 35 21.28 -18.51 15.55
CA ASN A 35 19.91 -18.97 15.39
C ASN A 35 19.91 -20.49 15.34
N ILE A 36 19.36 -21.15 16.37
CA ILE A 36 19.28 -22.61 16.48
C ILE A 36 17.82 -23.01 16.23
N ARG A 37 17.61 -23.88 15.27
CA ARG A 37 16.30 -24.46 14.96
C ARG A 37 16.23 -25.90 15.37
N SER A 38 15.12 -26.28 16.04
CA SER A 38 14.89 -27.62 16.59
C SER A 38 13.75 -28.33 15.85
N PHE A 39 13.94 -29.61 15.56
CA PHE A 39 12.93 -30.49 14.94
C PHE A 39 12.69 -31.69 15.86
N SER A 40 11.44 -31.88 16.31
CA SER A 40 11.09 -32.96 17.20
C SER A 40 10.19 -33.99 16.54
N GLY A 41 10.43 -35.29 16.88
CA GLY A 41 9.63 -36.42 16.43
C GLY A 41 9.48 -37.51 17.50
N LYS A 42 8.50 -38.43 17.33
CA LYS A 42 8.37 -39.60 18.19
C LYS A 42 9.53 -40.59 17.96
N THR A 43 10.08 -40.57 16.72
CA THR A 43 11.21 -41.42 16.32
C THR A 43 12.35 -40.55 15.79
N GLN A 44 13.58 -41.11 15.74
CA GLN A 44 14.72 -40.47 15.09
C GLN A 44 14.45 -40.18 13.61
N LYS A 45 13.76 -41.12 12.95
CA LYS A 45 13.42 -41.02 11.53
C LYS A 45 12.51 -39.81 11.27
N GLU A 46 11.46 -39.64 12.06
CA GLU A 46 10.53 -38.51 11.95
C GLU A 46 11.23 -37.14 12.19
N ALA A 47 12.10 -37.09 13.19
CA ALA A 47 12.86 -35.85 13.46
C ALA A 47 13.83 -35.54 12.31
N LYS A 48 14.48 -36.54 11.68
CA LYS A 48 15.33 -36.37 10.49
C LYS A 48 14.54 -35.95 9.28
N GLU A 49 13.40 -36.55 9.00
CA GLU A 49 12.53 -36.21 7.86
C GLU A 49 12.07 -34.75 7.92
N LYS A 50 11.66 -34.30 9.11
CA LYS A 50 11.28 -32.88 9.32
C LYS A 50 12.45 -31.91 9.08
N ARG A 51 13.67 -32.28 9.54
CA ARG A 51 14.87 -31.51 9.26
C ARG A 51 15.17 -31.47 7.76
N ASP A 52 15.13 -32.60 7.09
CA ASP A 52 15.49 -32.74 5.69
C ASP A 52 14.48 -32.03 4.78
N GLU A 53 13.19 -32.10 5.15
CA GLU A 53 12.15 -31.30 4.50
C GLU A 53 12.43 -29.79 4.67
N TYR A 54 12.79 -29.36 5.87
CA TYR A 54 13.19 -27.99 6.13
C TYR A 54 14.39 -27.57 5.28
N LEU A 55 15.46 -28.37 5.27
CA LEU A 55 16.67 -28.08 4.49
C LEU A 55 16.40 -28.03 2.98
N ARG A 56 15.55 -28.92 2.47
CA ARG A 56 15.10 -28.89 1.07
C ARG A 56 14.33 -27.62 0.74
N LYS A 57 13.39 -27.21 1.60
CA LYS A 57 12.64 -25.96 1.44
C LYS A 57 13.56 -24.74 1.53
N LYS A 58 14.57 -24.78 2.40
CA LYS A 58 15.58 -23.72 2.52
C LYS A 58 16.47 -23.63 1.27
N ALA A 59 16.96 -24.76 0.79
CA ALA A 59 17.77 -24.83 -0.43
C ALA A 59 16.99 -24.37 -1.68
N ALA A 60 15.68 -24.57 -1.68
CA ALA A 60 14.77 -24.08 -2.72
C ALA A 60 14.35 -22.60 -2.53
N GLY A 61 14.97 -21.85 -1.59
CA GLY A 61 14.61 -20.44 -1.31
C GLY A 61 13.26 -20.25 -0.59
N ILE A 62 12.65 -21.33 -0.09
CA ILE A 62 11.26 -21.33 0.39
C ILE A 62 11.14 -20.94 1.89
N LEU A 63 12.25 -20.73 2.59
CA LEU A 63 12.25 -20.82 4.07
C LEU A 63 12.67 -19.58 4.86
N THR A 64 12.89 -18.45 4.22
CA THR A 64 13.39 -17.27 4.93
C THR A 64 12.32 -16.48 5.70
N GLY A 65 11.02 -16.85 5.61
CA GLY A 65 9.93 -16.08 6.24
C GLY A 65 8.83 -16.86 6.92
N HIS A 66 9.01 -18.16 7.21
CA HIS A 66 7.91 -19.03 7.69
C HIS A 66 7.22 -18.59 8.98
N ASP A 67 7.88 -17.82 9.83
CA ASP A 67 7.30 -17.36 11.11
C ASP A 67 6.94 -15.86 11.10
N MET A 68 7.28 -15.12 10.05
CA MET A 68 6.98 -13.70 9.96
C MET A 68 5.48 -13.45 9.85
N ARG A 69 4.95 -12.59 10.72
CA ARG A 69 3.54 -12.19 10.68
C ARG A 69 3.31 -11.13 9.62
N PHE A 70 2.08 -11.07 9.14
CA PHE A 70 1.71 -10.06 8.15
C PHE A 70 1.94 -8.63 8.67
N GLU A 71 1.63 -8.34 9.93
CA GLU A 71 1.83 -7.01 10.51
C GLU A 71 3.30 -6.56 10.52
N GLU A 72 4.21 -7.48 10.90
CA GLU A 72 5.65 -7.22 10.93
C GLU A 72 6.19 -6.93 9.52
N TRP A 73 5.79 -7.77 8.55
CA TRP A 73 6.18 -7.57 7.16
C TRP A 73 5.60 -6.30 6.55
N ALA A 74 4.33 -5.98 6.85
CA ALA A 74 3.66 -4.79 6.36
C ALA A 74 4.32 -3.50 6.86
N ASP A 75 4.85 -3.51 8.10
CA ASP A 75 5.60 -2.38 8.66
C ASP A 75 6.95 -2.23 7.95
N ILE A 76 7.70 -3.31 7.77
CA ILE A 76 8.97 -3.31 7.03
C ILE A 76 8.73 -2.80 5.59
N TRP A 77 7.70 -3.33 4.93
CA TRP A 77 7.33 -2.89 3.58
C TRP A 77 7.01 -1.39 3.54
N TYR A 78 6.22 -0.88 4.50
CA TYR A 78 5.85 0.52 4.56
C TYR A 78 7.06 1.43 4.76
N GLU A 79 7.96 1.10 5.69
CA GLU A 79 9.18 1.86 5.94
C GLU A 79 10.07 1.99 4.68
N HIS A 80 10.21 0.93 3.90
CA HIS A 80 10.98 0.96 2.65
C HIS A 80 10.24 1.61 1.47
N HIS A 81 8.92 1.78 1.57
CA HIS A 81 8.09 2.28 0.46
C HIS A 81 7.65 3.74 0.64
N LYS A 82 7.57 4.23 1.87
CA LYS A 82 7.05 5.56 2.21
C LYS A 82 7.81 6.69 1.53
N ASP A 83 9.13 6.57 1.36
CA ASP A 83 9.97 7.62 0.80
C ASP A 83 9.77 7.81 -0.71
N ASN A 84 9.16 6.84 -1.37
CA ASN A 84 8.84 6.87 -2.81
C ASN A 84 7.46 7.49 -3.12
N VAL A 85 6.72 7.95 -2.10
CA VAL A 85 5.37 8.49 -2.27
C VAL A 85 5.20 9.81 -1.54
N THR A 86 4.28 10.64 -2.05
CA THR A 86 3.98 11.95 -1.43
C THR A 86 3.40 11.77 -0.01
N ALA A 87 3.57 12.78 0.83
CA ALA A 87 3.06 12.79 2.20
C ALA A 87 1.54 12.50 2.29
N THR A 88 0.75 13.03 1.35
CA THR A 88 -0.69 12.74 1.26
C THR A 88 -0.95 11.27 0.95
N THR A 89 -0.14 10.66 0.09
CA THR A 89 -0.24 9.22 -0.24
C THR A 89 0.16 8.37 0.96
N GLN A 90 1.18 8.80 1.74
CA GLN A 90 1.58 8.11 2.97
C GLN A 90 0.42 8.02 3.98
N GLU A 91 -0.35 9.09 4.17
CA GLU A 91 -1.52 9.07 5.06
C GLU A 91 -2.60 8.09 4.58
N GLY A 92 -2.89 8.08 3.27
CA GLY A 92 -3.79 7.08 2.66
C GLY A 92 -3.29 5.64 2.84
N TYR A 93 -1.98 5.43 2.74
CA TYR A 93 -1.36 4.13 2.96
C TYR A 93 -1.49 3.67 4.41
N LYS A 94 -1.24 4.53 5.40
CA LYS A 94 -1.40 4.21 6.82
C LYS A 94 -2.83 3.75 7.14
N TYR A 95 -3.82 4.45 6.59
CA TYR A 95 -5.22 4.07 6.78
C TYR A 95 -5.52 2.68 6.20
N THR A 96 -5.11 2.42 4.97
CA THR A 96 -5.32 1.13 4.31
C THR A 96 -4.54 0.01 5.01
N LEU A 97 -3.28 0.27 5.42
CA LEU A 97 -2.47 -0.68 6.18
C LEU A 97 -3.12 -1.07 7.50
N ARG A 98 -3.71 -0.13 8.22
CA ARG A 98 -4.43 -0.43 9.46
C ARG A 98 -5.53 -1.46 9.22
N ILE A 99 -6.35 -1.28 8.19
CA ILE A 99 -7.43 -2.23 7.85
C ILE A 99 -6.86 -3.61 7.48
N LEU A 100 -5.76 -3.65 6.71
CA LEU A 100 -5.10 -4.90 6.36
C LEU A 100 -4.51 -5.61 7.59
N LYS A 101 -3.89 -4.87 8.51
CA LYS A 101 -3.35 -5.38 9.76
C LYS A 101 -4.44 -5.87 10.72
N ASP A 102 -5.55 -5.15 10.82
CA ASP A 102 -6.70 -5.56 11.65
C ASP A 102 -7.25 -6.93 11.20
N HIS A 103 -7.15 -7.23 9.89
CA HIS A 103 -7.65 -8.50 9.35
C HIS A 103 -6.60 -9.61 9.30
N PHE A 104 -5.39 -9.31 8.82
CA PHE A 104 -4.34 -10.31 8.57
C PHE A 104 -3.18 -10.28 9.57
N GLY A 105 -3.07 -9.22 10.39
CA GLY A 105 -1.86 -8.89 11.14
C GLY A 105 -1.24 -10.06 11.92
N ARG A 106 -2.07 -10.78 12.67
CA ARG A 106 -1.63 -11.89 13.52
C ARG A 106 -1.31 -13.18 12.75
N ARG A 107 -1.67 -13.26 11.48
CA ARG A 107 -1.44 -14.46 10.65
C ARG A 107 -0.02 -14.46 10.10
N LYS A 108 0.57 -15.62 9.99
CA LYS A 108 1.85 -15.79 9.30
C LYS A 108 1.65 -15.57 7.81
N LEU A 109 2.61 -14.92 7.15
CA LEU A 109 2.57 -14.67 5.70
C LEU A 109 2.27 -15.94 4.90
N ALA A 110 2.95 -17.05 5.23
CA ALA A 110 2.81 -18.34 4.54
C ALA A 110 1.42 -18.98 4.70
N GLU A 111 0.65 -18.58 5.71
CA GLU A 111 -0.68 -19.10 5.99
C GLU A 111 -1.79 -18.36 5.26
N ILE A 112 -1.51 -17.16 4.71
CA ILE A 112 -2.49 -16.38 3.97
C ILE A 112 -2.67 -16.98 2.58
N LYS A 113 -3.85 -17.51 2.30
CA LYS A 113 -4.21 -18.16 1.04
C LYS A 113 -5.11 -17.27 0.18
N THR A 114 -5.23 -17.59 -1.08
CA THR A 114 -6.13 -16.90 -2.03
C THR A 114 -7.55 -16.78 -1.49
N MET A 115 -8.10 -17.85 -0.90
CA MET A 115 -9.44 -17.86 -0.32
C MET A 115 -9.60 -16.86 0.83
N ASP A 116 -8.57 -16.67 1.66
CA ASP A 116 -8.60 -15.67 2.75
C ASP A 116 -8.69 -14.25 2.21
N VAL A 117 -7.96 -13.98 1.13
CA VAL A 117 -8.02 -12.68 0.42
C VAL A 117 -9.41 -12.44 -0.14
N GLU A 118 -10.01 -13.44 -0.78
CA GLU A 118 -11.38 -13.34 -1.32
C GLU A 118 -12.40 -13.11 -0.22
N GLN A 119 -12.30 -13.83 0.89
CA GLN A 119 -13.18 -13.64 2.05
C GLN A 119 -13.05 -12.23 2.62
N PHE A 120 -11.84 -11.69 2.73
CA PHE A 120 -11.61 -10.31 3.15
C PHE A 120 -12.28 -9.30 2.20
N LEU A 121 -12.10 -9.45 0.90
CA LEU A 121 -12.70 -8.54 -0.09
C LEU A 121 -14.24 -8.63 -0.07
N ARG A 122 -14.80 -9.83 0.07
CA ARG A 122 -16.25 -10.06 0.23
C ARG A 122 -16.78 -9.41 1.51
N LYS A 123 -16.03 -9.50 2.62
CA LYS A 123 -16.37 -8.83 3.88
C LYS A 123 -16.46 -7.32 3.68
N LEU A 124 -15.44 -6.69 3.09
CA LEU A 124 -15.47 -5.25 2.82
C LEU A 124 -16.70 -4.84 1.98
N ARG A 125 -17.08 -5.67 1.01
CA ARG A 125 -18.29 -5.43 0.19
C ARG A 125 -19.56 -5.55 1.02
N LYS A 126 -19.67 -6.57 1.87
CA LYS A 126 -20.80 -6.77 2.78
C LYS A 126 -20.94 -5.61 3.77
N ASP A 127 -19.81 -5.07 4.22
CA ASP A 127 -19.74 -3.89 5.09
C ASP A 127 -20.04 -2.57 4.35
N GLY A 128 -20.50 -2.63 3.09
CA GLY A 128 -20.92 -1.46 2.29
C GLY A 128 -19.78 -0.59 1.77
N ARG A 129 -18.54 -1.08 1.77
CA ARG A 129 -17.40 -0.30 1.26
C ARG A 129 -17.49 -0.12 -0.26
N ALA A 130 -17.13 1.09 -0.72
CA ALA A 130 -17.12 1.42 -2.15
C ALA A 130 -16.16 0.51 -2.94
N SER A 131 -16.52 0.16 -4.17
CA SER A 131 -15.71 -0.70 -5.05
C SER A 131 -14.30 -0.15 -5.29
N SER A 132 -14.14 1.18 -5.35
CA SER A 132 -12.83 1.84 -5.46
C SER A 132 -11.95 1.61 -4.23
N TYR A 133 -12.54 1.67 -3.03
CA TYR A 133 -11.83 1.40 -1.78
C TYR A 133 -11.41 -0.07 -1.66
N ILE A 134 -12.30 -0.99 -2.05
CA ILE A 134 -11.97 -2.44 -2.09
C ILE A 134 -10.81 -2.70 -3.06
N ALA A 135 -10.84 -2.05 -4.23
CA ALA A 135 -9.75 -2.15 -5.21
C ALA A 135 -8.43 -1.59 -4.66
N GLN A 136 -8.47 -0.49 -3.90
CA GLN A 136 -7.30 0.08 -3.21
C GLN A 136 -6.72 -0.89 -2.18
N CYS A 137 -7.55 -1.47 -1.31
CA CYS A 137 -7.11 -2.48 -0.33
C CYS A 137 -6.47 -3.70 -1.02
N ARG A 138 -7.10 -4.21 -2.10
CA ARG A 138 -6.55 -5.32 -2.90
C ARG A 138 -5.22 -4.94 -3.53
N GLY A 139 -5.12 -3.74 -4.11
CA GLY A 139 -3.90 -3.24 -4.75
C GLY A 139 -2.72 -3.14 -3.77
N MET A 140 -2.95 -2.57 -2.59
CA MET A 140 -1.92 -2.48 -1.55
C MET A 140 -1.52 -3.86 -1.02
N LEU A 141 -2.48 -4.74 -0.73
CA LEU A 141 -2.19 -6.11 -0.30
C LEU A 141 -1.37 -6.86 -1.37
N HIS A 142 -1.70 -6.65 -2.65
CA HIS A 142 -0.95 -7.23 -3.77
C HIS A 142 0.50 -6.75 -3.81
N GLN A 143 0.75 -5.46 -3.59
CA GLN A 143 2.12 -4.90 -3.55
C GLN A 143 2.92 -5.45 -2.37
N ILE A 144 2.33 -5.51 -1.17
CA ILE A 144 2.96 -6.07 0.03
C ILE A 144 3.34 -7.53 -0.20
N MET A 145 2.42 -8.34 -0.75
CA MET A 145 2.65 -9.76 -1.01
C MET A 145 3.63 -10.00 -2.17
N ASN A 146 3.63 -9.16 -3.21
CA ASN A 146 4.64 -9.23 -4.28
C ASN A 146 6.04 -8.95 -3.74
N LYS A 147 6.17 -7.97 -2.84
CA LYS A 147 7.47 -7.69 -2.22
C LYS A 147 7.91 -8.82 -1.30
N ALA A 148 6.97 -9.53 -0.66
CA ALA A 148 7.26 -10.73 0.10
C ALA A 148 7.76 -11.89 -0.79
N VAL A 149 7.18 -12.04 -2.00
CA VAL A 149 7.68 -13.01 -3.00
C VAL A 149 9.08 -12.63 -3.48
N ALA A 150 9.30 -11.34 -3.80
CA ALA A 150 10.60 -10.85 -4.26
C ALA A 150 11.73 -10.95 -3.22
N ASN A 151 11.40 -11.14 -1.94
CA ASN A 151 12.33 -11.37 -0.84
C ASN A 151 12.27 -12.82 -0.30
N ASP A 152 11.77 -13.76 -1.09
CA ASP A 152 11.71 -15.19 -0.80
C ASP A 152 10.91 -15.58 0.47
N PHE A 153 10.09 -14.66 1.01
CA PHE A 153 9.17 -14.95 2.11
C PHE A 153 7.95 -15.77 1.67
N LEU A 154 7.58 -15.68 0.40
CA LEU A 154 6.48 -16.41 -0.23
C LEU A 154 6.90 -16.97 -1.58
N MET A 155 6.43 -18.17 -1.92
CA MET A 155 6.62 -18.74 -3.26
C MET A 155 5.77 -18.05 -4.33
N LYS A 156 4.58 -17.61 -3.97
CA LYS A 156 3.60 -16.98 -4.87
C LYS A 156 2.73 -15.99 -4.13
N ASN A 157 2.27 -14.99 -4.86
CA ASN A 157 1.36 -13.99 -4.31
C ASN A 157 -0.08 -14.52 -4.30
N PRO A 158 -0.70 -14.72 -3.11
CA PRO A 158 -2.08 -15.21 -3.03
C PRO A 158 -3.12 -14.24 -3.61
N VAL A 159 -2.79 -12.94 -3.66
CA VAL A 159 -3.69 -11.91 -4.19
C VAL A 159 -3.75 -11.93 -5.72
N ALA A 160 -2.69 -12.41 -6.38
CA ALA A 160 -2.64 -12.49 -7.84
C ALA A 160 -3.72 -13.42 -8.40
N PHE A 161 -4.03 -14.49 -7.66
CA PHE A 161 -4.99 -15.53 -8.04
C PHE A 161 -6.39 -15.28 -7.48
N ALA A 162 -6.56 -14.27 -6.60
CA ALA A 162 -7.86 -13.93 -6.05
C ALA A 162 -8.76 -13.30 -7.14
N GLU A 163 -10.01 -13.75 -7.17
CA GLU A 163 -11.02 -13.26 -8.11
C GLU A 163 -11.16 -11.74 -8.01
N LYS A 164 -11.13 -11.07 -9.16
CA LYS A 164 -11.39 -9.64 -9.24
C LYS A 164 -12.89 -9.41 -9.09
N MET A 165 -13.25 -8.65 -8.06
CA MET A 165 -14.64 -8.26 -7.91
C MET A 165 -15.09 -7.40 -9.11
N ARG A 166 -16.27 -7.69 -9.66
CA ARG A 166 -16.89 -6.86 -10.70
C ARG A 166 -17.01 -5.43 -10.20
N LYS A 167 -16.44 -4.49 -10.96
CA LYS A 167 -16.64 -3.06 -10.71
C LYS A 167 -18.12 -2.76 -10.92
N GLN A 168 -18.72 -2.05 -9.98
CA GLN A 168 -19.98 -1.40 -10.29
C GLN A 168 -19.73 -0.33 -11.35
N PRO A 169 -20.61 -0.17 -12.33
CA PRO A 169 -20.48 0.93 -13.27
C PRO A 169 -20.40 2.23 -12.47
N PRO A 170 -19.50 3.16 -12.83
CA PRO A 170 -19.46 4.46 -12.20
C PRO A 170 -20.85 5.10 -12.37
N LYS A 171 -21.37 5.74 -11.31
CA LYS A 171 -22.51 6.62 -11.48
C LYS A 171 -22.12 7.68 -12.51
N GLU A 172 -22.92 7.80 -13.55
CA GLU A 172 -22.75 8.93 -14.49
C GLU A 172 -22.80 10.22 -13.69
N LYS A 173 -21.78 11.02 -13.87
CA LYS A 173 -21.76 12.39 -13.33
C LYS A 173 -22.28 13.28 -14.42
N GLU A 174 -23.46 13.79 -14.21
CA GLU A 174 -24.01 14.81 -15.10
C GLU A 174 -23.16 16.07 -15.02
N ALA A 175 -22.80 16.61 -16.17
CA ALA A 175 -22.20 17.92 -16.26
C ALA A 175 -23.31 18.99 -16.27
N PHE A 176 -23.02 20.17 -15.75
CA PHE A 176 -23.96 21.27 -15.84
C PHE A 176 -24.26 21.61 -17.31
N THR A 177 -25.52 21.82 -17.62
CA THR A 177 -25.95 22.35 -18.90
C THR A 177 -25.53 23.84 -19.03
N ALA A 178 -25.57 24.35 -20.25
CA ALA A 178 -25.24 25.76 -20.48
C ALA A 178 -26.17 26.73 -19.71
N ASP A 179 -27.46 26.36 -19.56
CA ASP A 179 -28.43 27.17 -18.83
C ASP A 179 -28.21 27.11 -17.32
N GLU A 180 -27.93 25.93 -16.77
CA GLU A 180 -27.55 25.81 -15.36
C GLU A 180 -26.27 26.57 -15.04
N MET A 181 -25.29 26.55 -15.93
CA MET A 181 -24.07 27.35 -15.79
C MET A 181 -24.37 28.86 -15.78
N ARG A 182 -25.25 29.36 -16.66
CA ARG A 182 -25.64 30.78 -16.67
C ARG A 182 -26.33 31.19 -15.37
N ILE A 183 -27.26 30.35 -14.88
CA ILE A 183 -27.93 30.58 -13.60
C ILE A 183 -26.91 30.59 -12.46
N LEU A 184 -26.03 29.60 -12.42
CA LEU A 184 -24.99 29.48 -11.36
C LEU A 184 -24.11 30.73 -11.34
N PHE A 185 -23.61 31.19 -12.49
CA PHE A 185 -22.79 32.41 -12.58
C PHE A 185 -23.51 33.65 -12.08
N ARG A 186 -24.80 33.79 -12.35
CA ARG A 186 -25.63 34.89 -11.91
C ARG A 186 -25.89 34.88 -10.39
N GLU A 187 -26.21 33.72 -9.85
CA GLU A 187 -26.61 33.54 -8.44
C GLU A 187 -25.43 33.47 -7.47
N LEU A 188 -24.21 33.24 -7.94
CA LEU A 188 -23.04 33.25 -7.07
C LEU A 188 -22.84 34.64 -6.44
N PRO A 189 -22.50 34.73 -5.15
CA PRO A 189 -22.29 36.04 -4.49
C PRO A 189 -21.07 36.76 -5.04
N ASP A 190 -21.07 38.08 -4.91
CA ASP A 190 -19.94 38.96 -5.28
C ASP A 190 -18.95 39.08 -4.11
N ASP A 191 -18.44 37.91 -3.69
CA ASP A 191 -17.42 37.81 -2.66
C ASP A 191 -16.27 36.93 -3.12
N ARG A 192 -15.27 36.77 -2.26
CA ARG A 192 -14.08 35.95 -2.53
C ARG A 192 -14.41 34.52 -2.91
N ILE A 193 -15.47 33.95 -2.33
CA ILE A 193 -15.87 32.57 -2.59
C ILE A 193 -16.54 32.46 -3.95
N GLY A 194 -17.50 33.34 -4.24
CA GLY A 194 -18.21 33.36 -5.53
C GLY A 194 -17.27 33.62 -6.71
N TRP A 195 -16.32 34.55 -6.59
CA TRP A 195 -15.30 34.78 -7.61
C TRP A 195 -14.37 33.55 -7.78
N SER A 196 -13.97 32.91 -6.68
CA SER A 196 -13.17 31.69 -6.74
C SER A 196 -13.90 30.54 -7.49
N ILE A 197 -15.21 30.41 -7.27
CA ILE A 197 -16.03 29.41 -7.97
C ILE A 197 -16.17 29.77 -9.46
N ARG A 198 -16.45 31.01 -9.79
CA ARG A 198 -16.50 31.48 -11.21
C ARG A 198 -15.20 31.17 -11.94
N LEU A 199 -14.07 31.45 -11.31
CA LEU A 199 -12.75 31.15 -11.88
C LEU A 199 -12.52 29.65 -12.08
N LEU A 200 -12.88 28.82 -11.10
CA LEU A 200 -12.80 27.33 -11.20
C LEU A 200 -13.65 26.84 -12.38
N LEU A 201 -14.88 27.32 -12.50
CA LEU A 201 -15.81 26.91 -13.56
C LEU A 201 -15.36 27.37 -14.95
N ALA A 202 -14.85 28.61 -15.05
CA ALA A 202 -14.42 29.15 -16.32
C ALA A 202 -13.10 28.60 -16.85
N THR A 203 -12.20 28.19 -15.96
CA THR A 203 -10.82 27.77 -16.32
C THR A 203 -10.56 26.29 -16.18
N GLY A 204 -11.38 25.58 -15.42
CA GLY A 204 -11.17 24.15 -15.11
C GLY A 204 -9.92 23.87 -14.27
N ILE A 205 -9.34 24.87 -13.58
CA ILE A 205 -8.23 24.65 -12.65
C ILE A 205 -8.69 23.83 -11.45
N ARG A 206 -7.78 23.07 -10.84
CA ARG A 206 -8.11 22.30 -9.65
C ARG A 206 -8.21 23.20 -8.42
N THR A 207 -9.09 22.88 -7.48
CA THR A 207 -9.23 23.66 -6.23
C THR A 207 -7.89 23.86 -5.50
N GLN A 208 -7.02 22.86 -5.50
CA GLN A 208 -5.70 22.98 -4.86
C GLN A 208 -4.76 23.91 -5.63
N GLU A 209 -4.87 23.98 -6.94
CA GLU A 209 -4.14 24.91 -7.79
C GLU A 209 -4.61 26.34 -7.55
N LEU A 210 -5.94 26.56 -7.50
CA LEU A 210 -6.53 27.87 -7.16
C LEU A 210 -6.02 28.36 -5.79
N LEU A 211 -6.08 27.52 -4.78
CA LEU A 211 -5.63 27.86 -3.42
C LEU A 211 -4.11 28.12 -3.32
N GLY A 212 -3.36 27.65 -4.29
CA GLY A 212 -1.91 27.89 -4.40
C GLY A 212 -1.56 29.09 -5.29
N LEU A 213 -2.53 29.81 -5.86
CA LEU A 213 -2.23 30.96 -6.70
C LEU A 213 -1.66 32.12 -5.88
N GLU A 214 -0.72 32.81 -6.48
CA GLU A 214 -0.14 34.05 -6.02
C GLU A 214 -0.25 35.10 -7.13
N PRO A 215 -0.22 36.42 -6.84
CA PRO A 215 -0.32 37.48 -7.87
C PRO A 215 0.68 37.31 -9.02
N ARG A 216 1.89 36.82 -8.74
CA ARG A 216 2.93 36.57 -9.75
C ARG A 216 2.57 35.48 -10.78
N HIS A 217 1.55 34.68 -10.49
CA HIS A 217 1.08 33.60 -11.38
C HIS A 217 0.03 34.12 -12.39
N ILE A 218 -0.45 35.35 -12.22
CA ILE A 218 -1.44 35.97 -13.08
C ILE A 218 -0.72 36.97 -14.01
N ALA A 219 -1.00 36.89 -15.30
CA ALA A 219 -0.48 37.87 -16.24
C ALA A 219 -0.92 39.29 -15.86
N GLN A 220 -0.09 40.29 -16.10
CA GLN A 220 -0.37 41.70 -15.72
C GLN A 220 -1.67 42.24 -16.32
N ASP A 221 -2.03 41.78 -17.50
CA ASP A 221 -3.27 42.14 -18.21
C ASP A 221 -4.47 41.25 -17.82
N GLY A 222 -4.31 40.35 -16.85
CA GLY A 222 -5.34 39.42 -16.41
C GLY A 222 -5.70 38.35 -17.45
N SER A 223 -4.96 38.21 -18.54
CA SER A 223 -5.34 37.34 -19.67
C SER A 223 -5.11 35.84 -19.39
N SER A 224 -4.21 35.50 -18.48
CA SER A 224 -3.85 34.10 -18.24
C SER A 224 -3.32 33.84 -16.83
N ILE A 225 -3.37 32.58 -16.44
CA ILE A 225 -2.83 32.08 -15.19
C ILE A 225 -1.76 31.01 -15.50
N ASN A 226 -0.59 31.15 -14.89
CA ASN A 226 0.45 30.14 -14.91
C ASN A 226 0.29 29.22 -13.70
N ILE A 227 -0.06 27.97 -13.92
CA ILE A 227 -0.19 26.95 -12.87
C ILE A 227 1.19 26.40 -12.55
N ALA A 228 1.82 26.93 -11.49
CA ALA A 228 3.17 26.57 -11.08
C ALA A 228 3.22 25.78 -9.75
N GLN A 229 2.16 25.86 -8.95
CA GLN A 229 2.10 25.24 -7.62
C GLN A 229 0.67 24.89 -7.21
N ALA A 230 0.55 24.09 -6.17
CA ALA A 230 -0.75 23.74 -5.58
C ALA A 230 -0.65 23.72 -4.06
N LEU A 231 -1.71 24.09 -3.39
CA LEU A 231 -1.81 23.97 -1.94
C LEU A 231 -2.17 22.53 -1.57
N VAL A 232 -1.34 21.88 -0.75
CA VAL A 232 -1.57 20.50 -0.30
C VAL A 232 -1.78 20.46 1.21
N ARG A 233 -2.71 19.61 1.66
CA ARG A 233 -2.92 19.38 3.08
C ARG A 233 -2.10 18.16 3.52
N VAL A 234 -1.21 18.35 4.51
CA VAL A 234 -0.37 17.30 5.08
C VAL A 234 -0.51 17.32 6.59
N LYS A 235 -0.98 16.24 7.20
CA LYS A 235 -1.16 16.07 8.66
C LYS A 235 -1.93 17.23 9.34
N GLY A 236 -2.96 17.75 8.67
CA GLY A 236 -3.76 18.86 9.20
C GLY A 236 -3.19 20.26 8.93
N SER A 237 -1.93 20.37 8.53
CA SER A 237 -1.29 21.60 8.08
C SER A 237 -1.41 21.77 6.58
N VAL A 238 -1.28 23.00 6.11
CA VAL A 238 -1.32 23.37 4.69
C VAL A 238 0.08 23.75 4.26
N ALA A 239 0.52 23.24 3.12
CA ALA A 239 1.83 23.56 2.55
C ALA A 239 1.71 23.76 1.03
N ILE A 240 2.60 24.55 0.48
CA ILE A 240 2.76 24.66 -0.98
C ILE A 240 3.48 23.37 -1.43
N GLY A 241 2.85 22.64 -2.34
CA GLY A 241 3.41 21.44 -2.95
C GLY A 241 3.76 21.64 -4.41
N THR A 242 4.76 20.91 -4.87
CA THR A 242 5.09 20.81 -6.29
C THR A 242 4.10 19.89 -6.99
N HIS A 243 3.91 20.07 -8.28
CA HIS A 243 3.07 19.19 -9.08
C HIS A 243 3.62 17.77 -9.17
N LYS A 244 2.72 16.78 -9.31
CA LYS A 244 3.06 15.35 -9.41
C LYS A 244 3.79 14.98 -10.71
N SER A 245 3.65 15.79 -11.76
CA SER A 245 4.27 15.57 -13.07
C SER A 245 4.62 16.89 -13.73
N PHE A 246 5.60 16.87 -14.65
CA PHE A 246 5.97 18.02 -15.47
C PHE A 246 4.80 18.57 -16.31
N ASP A 247 3.89 17.73 -16.78
CA ASP A 247 2.70 18.11 -17.56
C ASP A 247 1.67 18.92 -16.75
N SER A 248 1.87 19.05 -15.44
CA SER A 248 0.99 19.85 -14.59
C SER A 248 1.32 21.34 -14.64
N TYR A 249 2.52 21.71 -15.10
CA TYR A 249 2.89 23.11 -15.35
C TYR A 249 2.26 23.55 -16.66
N ARG A 250 1.35 24.50 -16.59
CA ARG A 250 0.61 24.97 -17.76
C ARG A 250 0.12 26.41 -17.58
N THR A 251 -0.01 27.11 -18.67
CA THR A 251 -0.68 28.40 -18.71
C THR A 251 -2.10 28.22 -19.22
N ILE A 252 -3.07 28.77 -18.52
CA ILE A 252 -4.49 28.71 -18.85
C ILE A 252 -4.98 30.10 -19.16
N PRO A 253 -5.64 30.32 -20.29
CA PRO A 253 -6.28 31.64 -20.60
C PRO A 253 -7.45 31.89 -19.63
N ILE A 254 -7.60 33.10 -19.17
CA ILE A 254 -8.75 33.54 -18.38
C ILE A 254 -9.79 34.10 -19.38
N PRO A 255 -11.00 33.48 -19.44
CA PRO A 255 -12.07 34.06 -20.24
C PRO A 255 -12.43 35.48 -19.81
N GLU A 256 -12.77 36.34 -20.76
CA GLU A 256 -13.02 37.77 -20.54
C GLU A 256 -14.05 38.03 -19.44
N MET A 257 -15.09 37.20 -19.38
CA MET A 257 -16.17 37.26 -18.38
C MET A 257 -15.73 37.15 -16.92
N VAL A 258 -14.48 36.68 -16.65
CA VAL A 258 -13.94 36.51 -15.28
C VAL A 258 -12.57 37.20 -15.08
N ARG A 259 -12.14 38.06 -16.01
CA ARG A 259 -10.83 38.74 -15.92
C ARG A 259 -10.78 39.81 -14.83
N TYR A 260 -11.91 40.40 -14.49
CA TYR A 260 -12.01 41.53 -13.55
C TYR A 260 -12.56 41.08 -12.18
N CYS A 261 -12.38 39.84 -11.84
CA CYS A 261 -12.84 39.21 -10.60
C CYS A 261 -11.82 39.28 -9.48
#